data_2cf37ece1aa10b026929a883c32375c4
#
_entry.id   2cf37ece1aa10b026929a883c32375c4
#
_cell.length_a   1.000
_cell.length_b   1.000
_cell.length_c   1.000
_cell.angle_alpha   90.00
_cell.angle_beta   90.00
_cell.angle_gamma   90.00
#
_symmetry.space_group_name_H-M   'P 1'
#
loop_
_entity.id
_entity.type
_entity.pdbx_description
1 polymer ?
#
loop_
_entity_poly.entity_id
_entity_poly.type
_entity_poly.pdbx_seq_one_letter_code
_entity_poly.pdbx_strand_id
1 'polypeptide(L)'
;MIGLTPSQKGAAAEAAITSAVIQLGLTVLRPLCEGRRYDLIVDLEPRLLRVQCKLVRRRGGVLMVRLETSRHTPRGYVFTSYSATEIDAVVAYSPELNRSFLLPIAEVAGRRGVHLRLEPARNRQSKGVRWAEDYSLERTIGRLRNGQTAPLLDEGQLNSPDQISGL
;
A
#
# COMPACT_ATOMS: atom_id res chain seq x y z
N MET A 1 10.89 17.07 -4.12
CA MET A 1 11.21 17.05 -2.66
C MET A 1 12.73 17.03 -2.42
N ILE A 2 13.45 17.85 -3.17
CA ILE A 2 14.91 18.05 -3.03
C ILE A 2 15.12 18.91 -1.77
N GLY A 3 16.17 18.62 -0.98
CA GLY A 3 16.53 19.41 0.20
C GLY A 3 15.79 19.10 1.51
N LEU A 4 14.70 18.30 1.49
CA LEU A 4 13.98 17.94 2.70
C LEU A 4 14.70 16.86 3.51
N THR A 5 14.68 17.00 4.83
CA THR A 5 15.14 15.97 5.78
C THR A 5 14.23 14.72 5.70
N PRO A 6 14.66 13.56 6.19
CA PRO A 6 13.81 12.37 6.27
C PRO A 6 12.49 12.63 7.01
N SER A 7 12.52 13.35 8.13
CA SER A 7 11.32 13.72 8.90
C SER A 7 10.37 14.59 8.08
N GLN A 8 10.87 15.63 7.41
CA GLN A 8 10.05 16.50 6.55
C GLN A 8 9.43 15.74 5.38
N LYS A 9 10.16 14.76 4.80
CA LYS A 9 9.63 13.88 3.75
C LYS A 9 8.48 13.01 4.26
N GLY A 10 8.62 12.47 5.48
CA GLY A 10 7.54 11.74 6.16
C GLY A 10 6.30 12.60 6.36
N ALA A 11 6.47 13.76 6.99
CA ALA A 11 5.39 14.71 7.24
C ALA A 11 4.68 15.17 5.94
N ALA A 12 5.44 15.40 4.87
CA ALA A 12 4.87 15.76 3.57
C ALA A 12 4.04 14.61 2.95
N ALA A 13 4.46 13.35 3.13
CA ALA A 13 3.69 12.20 2.69
C ALA A 13 2.39 12.06 3.49
N GLU A 14 2.46 12.20 4.82
CA GLU A 14 1.28 12.16 5.69
C GLU A 14 0.28 13.27 5.33
N ALA A 15 0.75 14.50 5.08
CA ALA A 15 -0.10 15.62 4.68
C ALA A 15 -0.78 15.36 3.33
N ALA A 16 -0.04 14.84 2.34
CA ALA A 16 -0.59 14.51 1.03
C ALA A 16 -1.63 13.39 1.11
N ILE A 17 -1.36 12.34 1.88
CA ILE A 17 -2.29 11.22 2.11
C ILE A 17 -3.54 11.73 2.85
N THR A 18 -3.37 12.53 3.89
CA THR A 18 -4.50 13.13 4.63
C THR A 18 -5.40 13.94 3.69
N SER A 19 -4.79 14.81 2.87
CA SER A 19 -5.53 15.60 1.88
C SER A 19 -6.31 14.73 0.90
N ALA A 20 -5.66 13.68 0.37
CA ALA A 20 -6.29 12.75 -0.59
C ALA A 20 -7.48 12.02 0.04
N VAL A 21 -7.37 11.56 1.29
CA VAL A 21 -8.46 10.89 2.01
C VAL A 21 -9.63 11.86 2.26
N ILE A 22 -9.34 13.09 2.66
CA ILE A 22 -10.39 14.12 2.88
C ILE A 22 -11.11 14.46 1.57
N GLN A 23 -10.40 14.51 0.44
CA GLN A 23 -11.00 14.74 -0.88
C GLN A 23 -11.96 13.62 -1.32
N LEU A 24 -11.81 12.40 -0.75
CA LEU A 24 -12.76 11.30 -0.93
C LEU A 24 -13.98 11.39 0.02
N GLY A 25 -14.12 12.48 0.77
CA GLY A 25 -15.21 12.69 1.71
C GLY A 25 -15.09 11.89 3.01
N LEU A 26 -13.89 11.44 3.37
CA LEU A 26 -13.66 10.62 4.56
C LEU A 26 -13.05 11.44 5.70
N THR A 27 -13.37 11.03 6.94
CA THR A 27 -12.79 11.63 8.14
C THR A 27 -11.42 10.99 8.44
N VAL A 28 -10.47 11.84 8.81
CA VAL A 28 -9.12 11.42 9.23
C VAL A 28 -8.89 11.83 10.68
N LEU A 29 -8.43 10.87 11.49
CA LEU A 29 -8.01 11.11 12.87
C LEU A 29 -6.49 10.90 12.98
N ARG A 30 -5.86 11.60 13.90
CA ARG A 30 -4.43 11.45 14.20
C ARG A 30 -4.21 11.09 15.66
N PRO A 31 -3.26 10.20 15.96
CA PRO A 31 -2.87 9.97 17.36
C PRO A 31 -2.21 11.24 17.93
N LEU A 32 -2.61 11.62 19.14
CA LEU A 32 -1.99 12.74 19.86
C LEU A 32 -0.60 12.37 20.41
N CYS A 33 -0.36 11.09 20.69
CA CYS A 33 0.91 10.60 21.25
C CYS A 33 1.76 9.95 20.19
N GLU A 34 3.05 10.16 20.24
CA GLU A 34 4.05 9.49 19.41
C GLU A 34 4.22 8.00 19.78
N GLY A 35 4.94 7.25 18.94
CA GLY A 35 5.31 5.86 19.19
C GLY A 35 4.27 4.82 18.77
N ARG A 36 3.17 5.23 18.14
CA ARG A 36 2.24 4.29 17.52
C ARG A 36 2.81 3.74 16.22
N ARG A 37 2.31 2.56 15.82
CA ARG A 37 2.72 1.89 14.57
C ARG A 37 1.94 2.42 13.36
N TYR A 38 0.96 3.26 13.57
CA TYR A 38 0.17 3.94 12.54
C TYR A 38 0.28 5.46 12.71
N ASP A 39 0.20 6.16 11.60
CA ASP A 39 0.31 7.62 11.53
C ASP A 39 -1.08 8.29 11.50
N LEU A 40 -2.05 7.60 10.90
CA LEU A 40 -3.42 8.08 10.70
C LEU A 40 -4.43 6.98 11.00
N ILE A 41 -5.66 7.40 11.29
CA ILE A 41 -6.84 6.54 11.29
C ILE A 41 -7.82 7.14 10.27
N VAL A 42 -8.25 6.30 9.32
CA VAL A 42 -9.29 6.67 8.35
C VAL A 42 -10.61 6.06 8.80
N ASP A 43 -11.63 6.88 8.94
CA ASP A 43 -12.97 6.43 9.27
C ASP A 43 -13.71 6.01 7.99
N LEU A 44 -13.99 4.72 7.89
CA LEU A 44 -14.73 4.12 6.75
C LEU A 44 -16.18 3.78 7.08
N GLU A 45 -16.65 4.15 8.29
CA GLU A 45 -17.98 3.81 8.80
C GLU A 45 -18.52 2.45 8.32
N PRO A 46 -18.72 1.48 9.23
CA PRO A 46 -18.52 1.55 10.69
C PRO A 46 -17.10 1.18 11.16
N ARG A 47 -16.14 1.02 10.25
CA ARG A 47 -14.77 0.58 10.54
C ARG A 47 -13.78 1.74 10.58
N LEU A 48 -12.89 1.69 11.58
CA LEU A 48 -11.72 2.54 11.65
C LEU A 48 -10.51 1.80 11.07
N LEU A 49 -9.81 2.40 10.13
CA LEU A 49 -8.65 1.83 9.44
C LEU A 49 -7.38 2.50 9.96
N ARG A 50 -6.55 1.76 10.70
CA ARG A 50 -5.22 2.23 11.16
C ARG A 50 -4.24 2.18 9.99
N VAL A 51 -3.70 3.32 9.63
CA VAL A 51 -2.90 3.52 8.42
C VAL A 51 -1.48 3.95 8.77
N GLN A 52 -0.50 3.25 8.22
CA GLN A 52 0.90 3.69 8.18
C GLN A 52 1.17 4.41 6.86
N CYS A 53 1.69 5.63 6.92
CA CYS A 53 2.04 6.42 5.76
C CYS A 53 3.48 6.15 5.29
N LYS A 54 3.69 6.06 3.98
CA LYS A 54 5.02 5.89 3.38
C LYS A 54 5.21 6.81 2.19
N LEU A 55 6.37 7.44 2.12
CA LEU A 55 6.82 8.06 0.89
C LEU A 55 7.44 7.00 -0.01
N VAL A 56 7.03 6.94 -1.26
CA VAL A 56 7.62 6.05 -2.25
C VAL A 56 8.14 6.82 -3.46
N ARG A 57 9.13 6.25 -4.12
CA ARG A 57 9.69 6.79 -5.35
C ARG A 57 9.50 5.78 -6.47
N ARG A 58 9.28 6.32 -7.64
CA ARG A 58 9.29 5.54 -8.87
C ARG A 58 10.71 5.11 -9.20
N ARG A 59 10.88 3.85 -9.58
CA ARG A 59 12.11 3.29 -10.16
C ARG A 59 11.74 2.56 -11.44
N GLY A 60 12.02 3.21 -12.58
CA GLY A 60 11.52 2.70 -13.86
C GLY A 60 9.99 2.56 -13.84
N GLY A 61 9.47 1.42 -14.25
CA GLY A 61 8.03 1.11 -14.29
C GLY A 61 7.43 0.59 -12.98
N VAL A 62 8.09 0.79 -11.82
CA VAL A 62 7.61 0.25 -10.53
C VAL A 62 7.72 1.26 -9.37
N LEU A 63 6.82 1.10 -8.38
CA LEU A 63 6.93 1.71 -7.05
C LEU A 63 7.31 0.59 -6.06
N MET A 64 8.35 0.81 -5.28
CA MET A 64 8.73 -0.12 -4.21
C MET A 64 8.21 0.39 -2.88
N VAL A 65 7.25 -0.30 -2.30
CA VAL A 65 6.67 0.00 -0.99
C VAL A 65 7.32 -0.87 0.06
N ARG A 66 8.01 -0.26 1.02
CA ARG A 66 8.58 -0.96 2.17
C ARG A 66 7.51 -1.20 3.22
N LEU A 67 7.43 -2.43 3.72
CA LEU A 67 6.45 -2.89 4.72
C LEU A 67 7.11 -3.13 6.08
N GLU A 68 8.17 -2.41 6.35
CA GLU A 68 8.92 -2.48 7.60
C GLU A 68 9.29 -1.08 8.09
N THR A 69 9.51 -0.95 9.39
CA THR A 69 10.19 0.19 10.00
C THR A 69 11.63 -0.17 10.26
N SER A 70 12.48 0.85 10.32
CA SER A 70 13.85 0.70 10.81
C SER A 70 14.05 1.59 12.03
N ARG A 71 14.69 1.04 13.06
CA ARG A 71 15.14 1.78 14.24
C ARG A 71 16.64 1.63 14.36
N HIS A 72 17.33 2.75 14.53
CA HIS A 72 18.76 2.73 14.85
C HIS A 72 18.96 2.35 16.31
N THR A 73 19.86 1.42 16.57
CA THR A 73 20.28 1.01 17.90
C THR A 73 21.82 1.06 17.98
N PRO A 74 22.44 1.04 19.17
CA PRO A 74 23.89 0.97 19.29
C PRO A 74 24.54 -0.22 18.56
N ARG A 75 23.75 -1.27 18.27
CA ARG A 75 24.21 -2.48 17.55
C ARG A 75 23.84 -2.45 16.06
N GLY A 76 23.37 -1.31 15.51
CA GLY A 76 22.96 -1.15 14.12
C GLY A 76 21.45 -0.98 13.94
N TYR A 77 20.99 -1.17 12.70
CA TYR A 77 19.57 -1.03 12.37
C TYR A 77 18.78 -2.31 12.68
N VAL A 78 17.67 -2.15 13.40
CA VAL A 78 16.68 -3.21 13.61
C VAL A 78 15.49 -2.92 12.70
N PHE A 79 15.11 -3.91 11.89
CA PHE A 79 13.97 -3.84 10.99
C PHE A 79 12.82 -4.66 11.57
N THR A 80 11.63 -4.08 11.61
CA THR A 80 10.42 -4.73 12.12
C THR A 80 9.30 -4.59 11.11
N SER A 81 8.78 -5.72 10.64
CA SER A 81 7.64 -5.75 9.73
C SER A 81 6.35 -5.35 10.46
N TYR A 82 5.37 -4.87 9.71
CA TYR A 82 4.04 -4.58 10.23
C TYR A 82 3.21 -5.86 10.32
N SER A 83 2.37 -5.93 11.34
CA SER A 83 1.39 -7.00 11.54
C SER A 83 -0.03 -6.46 11.47
N ALA A 84 -1.00 -7.36 11.20
CA ALA A 84 -2.42 -7.01 11.18
C ALA A 84 -2.98 -6.62 12.57
N THR A 85 -2.27 -6.96 13.64
CA THR A 85 -2.63 -6.50 14.99
C THR A 85 -2.25 -5.05 15.24
N GLU A 86 -1.27 -4.51 14.50
CA GLU A 86 -0.74 -3.17 14.69
C GLU A 86 -1.37 -2.15 13.73
N ILE A 87 -1.51 -2.52 12.45
CA ILE A 87 -2.05 -1.66 11.39
C ILE A 87 -3.00 -2.45 10.48
N ASP A 88 -3.88 -1.75 9.80
CA ASP A 88 -4.82 -2.33 8.86
C ASP A 88 -4.38 -2.12 7.41
N ALA A 89 -3.65 -1.05 7.14
CA ALA A 89 -3.12 -0.75 5.81
C ALA A 89 -1.83 0.07 5.85
N VAL A 90 -1.07 -0.02 4.75
CA VAL A 90 -0.01 0.93 4.40
C VAL A 90 -0.52 1.79 3.26
N VAL A 91 -0.42 3.13 3.39
CA VAL A 91 -0.66 4.05 2.28
C VAL A 91 0.66 4.64 1.81
N ALA A 92 0.96 4.44 0.53
CA ALA A 92 2.18 4.88 -0.10
C ALA A 92 1.90 6.08 -1.02
N TYR A 93 2.51 7.22 -0.74
CA TYR A 93 2.41 8.42 -1.58
C TYR A 93 3.62 8.54 -2.50
N SER A 94 3.38 8.71 -3.79
CA SER A 94 4.40 9.01 -4.80
C SER A 94 4.31 10.47 -5.22
N PRO A 95 5.31 11.32 -4.87
CA PRO A 95 5.33 12.72 -5.28
C PRO A 95 5.45 12.90 -6.80
N GLU A 96 6.17 11.99 -7.47
CA GLU A 96 6.38 12.05 -8.91
C GLU A 96 5.07 11.83 -9.69
N LEU A 97 4.16 11.01 -9.14
CA LEU A 97 2.85 10.72 -9.73
C LEU A 97 1.75 11.60 -9.14
N ASN A 98 2.03 12.27 -8.03
CA ASN A 98 1.04 12.95 -7.18
C ASN A 98 -0.15 12.05 -6.84
N ARG A 99 0.13 10.78 -6.48
CA ARG A 99 -0.88 9.74 -6.24
C ARG A 99 -0.56 8.94 -4.99
N SER A 100 -1.61 8.48 -4.33
CA SER A 100 -1.56 7.60 -3.17
C SER A 100 -2.07 6.20 -3.51
N PHE A 101 -1.45 5.18 -2.90
CA PHE A 101 -1.75 3.76 -3.11
C PHE A 101 -1.96 3.10 -1.76
N LEU A 102 -3.12 2.47 -1.56
CA LEU A 102 -3.47 1.81 -0.30
C LEU A 102 -3.29 0.30 -0.43
N LEU A 103 -2.46 -0.27 0.43
CA LEU A 103 -2.18 -1.70 0.51
C LEU A 103 -2.78 -2.24 1.82
N PRO A 104 -3.88 -3.00 1.80
CA PRO A 104 -4.38 -3.70 2.97
C PRO A 104 -3.31 -4.64 3.53
N ILE A 105 -3.05 -4.60 4.82
CA ILE A 105 -1.98 -5.40 5.42
C ILE A 105 -2.24 -6.90 5.25
N ALA A 106 -3.49 -7.33 5.25
CA ALA A 106 -3.89 -8.72 5.04
C ALA A 106 -3.40 -9.30 3.69
N GLU A 107 -3.27 -8.45 2.65
CA GLU A 107 -2.80 -8.87 1.32
C GLU A 107 -1.28 -8.94 1.20
N VAL A 108 -0.56 -8.33 2.14
CA VAL A 108 0.91 -8.15 2.06
C VAL A 108 1.64 -8.56 3.33
N ALA A 109 0.94 -9.14 4.32
CA ALA A 109 1.52 -9.58 5.57
C ALA A 109 2.73 -10.52 5.36
N GLY A 110 3.71 -10.41 6.26
CA GLY A 110 4.93 -11.22 6.22
C GLY A 110 5.94 -10.82 5.15
N ARG A 111 5.63 -9.83 4.30
CA ARG A 111 6.56 -9.31 3.30
C ARG A 111 7.32 -8.10 3.83
N ARG A 112 8.60 -8.00 3.48
CA ARG A 112 9.44 -6.83 3.81
C ARG A 112 9.16 -5.65 2.89
N GLY A 113 8.61 -5.91 1.71
CA GLY A 113 8.21 -4.92 0.74
C GLY A 113 7.49 -5.54 -0.44
N VAL A 114 6.80 -4.70 -1.20
CA VAL A 114 6.11 -5.08 -2.44
C VAL A 114 6.42 -4.10 -3.55
N HIS A 115 6.37 -4.60 -4.78
CA HIS A 115 6.46 -3.79 -5.98
C HIS A 115 5.07 -3.59 -6.57
N LEU A 116 4.67 -2.34 -6.75
CA LEU A 116 3.49 -1.98 -7.53
C LEU A 116 3.94 -1.60 -8.94
N ARG A 117 3.43 -2.30 -9.93
CA ARG A 117 3.76 -2.11 -11.34
C ARG A 117 2.94 -0.99 -11.93
N LEU A 118 3.62 -0.04 -12.58
CA LEU A 118 3.00 1.09 -13.28
C LEU A 118 2.85 0.83 -14.77
N GLU A 119 3.77 0.03 -15.35
CA GLU A 119 3.88 -0.23 -16.78
C GLU A 119 4.13 -1.72 -17.02
N PRO A 120 3.70 -2.30 -18.14
CA PRO A 120 4.01 -3.68 -18.50
C PRO A 120 5.51 -3.97 -18.47
N ALA A 121 5.87 -5.16 -18.03
CA ALA A 121 7.27 -5.58 -18.04
C ALA A 121 7.73 -5.84 -19.48
N ARG A 122 8.99 -5.51 -19.77
CA ARG A 122 9.59 -5.79 -21.10
C ARG A 122 9.58 -7.27 -21.46
N ASN A 123 9.68 -8.16 -20.45
CA ASN A 123 9.65 -9.61 -20.60
C ASN A 123 8.24 -10.20 -20.62
N ARG A 124 7.18 -9.38 -20.72
CA ARG A 124 5.76 -9.78 -20.76
C ARG A 124 5.28 -10.58 -19.53
N GLN A 125 6.02 -10.56 -18.42
CA GLN A 125 5.58 -11.21 -17.19
C GLN A 125 4.31 -10.53 -16.66
N SER A 126 3.21 -11.28 -16.59
CA SER A 126 1.91 -10.83 -16.06
C SER A 126 1.53 -11.57 -14.77
N LYS A 127 1.93 -12.83 -14.61
CA LYS A 127 1.56 -13.66 -13.45
C LYS A 127 2.19 -13.14 -12.17
N GLY A 128 1.38 -12.97 -11.13
CA GLY A 128 1.82 -12.51 -9.81
C GLY A 128 2.18 -11.03 -9.74
N VAL A 129 1.85 -10.26 -10.76
CA VAL A 129 2.09 -8.82 -10.82
C VAL A 129 1.01 -8.11 -10.00
N ARG A 130 1.44 -7.18 -9.13
CA ARG A 130 0.55 -6.23 -8.47
C ARG A 130 0.56 -4.93 -9.25
N TRP A 131 -0.54 -4.63 -9.92
CA TRP A 131 -0.68 -3.38 -10.64
C TRP A 131 -0.94 -2.23 -9.68
N ALA A 132 -0.24 -1.11 -9.84
CA ALA A 132 -0.41 0.06 -9.00
C ALA A 132 -1.85 0.58 -9.05
N GLU A 133 -2.51 0.48 -10.20
CA GLU A 133 -3.89 0.91 -10.39
C GLU A 133 -4.88 0.14 -9.50
N ASP A 134 -4.64 -1.15 -9.25
CA ASP A 134 -5.48 -1.97 -8.36
C ASP A 134 -5.40 -1.56 -6.90
N TYR A 135 -4.33 -0.83 -6.55
CA TYR A 135 -4.06 -0.29 -5.22
C TYR A 135 -4.23 1.23 -5.15
N SER A 136 -4.78 1.89 -6.18
CA SER A 136 -5.09 3.32 -6.06
C SER A 136 -5.95 3.56 -4.82
N LEU A 137 -5.73 4.69 -4.13
CA LEU A 137 -6.38 5.00 -2.86
C LEU A 137 -7.91 4.91 -3.00
N GLU A 138 -8.44 5.52 -4.03
CA GLU A 138 -9.88 5.61 -4.33
C GLU A 138 -10.47 4.21 -4.54
N ARG A 139 -9.83 3.42 -5.40
CA ARG A 139 -10.30 2.08 -5.75
C ARG A 139 -10.27 1.14 -4.55
N THR A 140 -9.18 1.19 -3.78
CA THR A 140 -9.05 0.31 -2.61
C THR A 140 -10.00 0.71 -1.49
N ILE A 141 -10.20 1.99 -1.23
CA ILE A 141 -11.22 2.46 -0.28
C ILE A 141 -12.62 1.99 -0.72
N GLY A 142 -12.95 2.12 -2.00
CA GLY A 142 -14.23 1.61 -2.52
C GLY A 142 -14.41 0.12 -2.26
N ARG A 143 -13.38 -0.72 -2.51
CA ARG A 143 -13.42 -2.16 -2.21
C ARG A 143 -13.62 -2.44 -0.72
N LEU A 144 -12.88 -1.75 0.14
CA LEU A 144 -12.95 -1.94 1.59
C LEU A 144 -14.33 -1.56 2.17
N ARG A 145 -14.96 -0.51 1.65
CA ARG A 145 -16.34 -0.12 2.03
C ARG A 145 -17.36 -1.19 1.62
N ASN A 146 -17.13 -1.86 0.50
CA ASN A 146 -17.99 -2.95 0.02
C ASN A 146 -17.66 -4.32 0.64
N GLY A 147 -16.81 -4.39 1.66
CA GLY A 147 -16.43 -5.64 2.33
C GLY A 147 -15.47 -6.53 1.52
N GLN A 148 -14.90 -6.04 0.43
CA GLN A 148 -13.95 -6.77 -0.41
C GLN A 148 -12.53 -6.52 0.08
N THR A 149 -11.79 -7.56 0.47
CA THR A 149 -10.43 -7.44 1.04
C THR A 149 -9.31 -7.65 0.02
N ALA A 150 -9.52 -8.41 -1.05
CA ALA A 150 -8.50 -8.68 -2.06
C ALA A 150 -8.78 -7.95 -3.37
N PRO A 151 -7.75 -7.49 -4.14
CA PRO A 151 -7.95 -7.14 -5.53
C PRO A 151 -8.47 -8.39 -6.24
N LEU A 152 -9.44 -8.24 -7.11
CA LEU A 152 -9.80 -9.29 -8.06
C LEU A 152 -8.54 -9.55 -8.88
N LEU A 153 -7.77 -10.59 -8.52
CA LEU A 153 -6.78 -11.13 -9.41
C LEU A 153 -7.54 -11.52 -10.67
N ASP A 154 -7.10 -11.02 -11.80
CA ASP A 154 -7.67 -11.36 -13.09
C ASP A 154 -7.72 -12.89 -13.21
N GLU A 155 -8.90 -13.48 -13.03
CA GLU A 155 -9.16 -14.93 -13.18
C GLU A 155 -9.17 -15.32 -14.67
N GLY A 156 -8.43 -14.59 -15.48
CA GLY A 156 -8.17 -14.93 -16.86
C GLY A 156 -7.35 -16.20 -16.97
N GLN A 157 -8.04 -17.31 -17.18
CA GLN A 157 -7.55 -18.63 -17.55
C GLN A 157 -7.34 -19.67 -16.43
N LEU A 158 -8.43 -20.01 -15.79
CA LEU A 158 -8.68 -21.38 -15.38
C LEU A 158 -9.82 -21.91 -16.28
N ASN A 159 -9.46 -22.42 -17.46
CA ASN A 159 -10.21 -23.50 -18.11
C ASN A 159 -9.59 -23.85 -19.47
N SER A 160 -8.89 -24.95 -19.50
CA SER A 160 -9.02 -25.94 -20.57
C SER A 160 -8.83 -27.29 -19.94
N PRO A 161 -9.89 -28.06 -19.71
CA PRO A 161 -9.73 -29.48 -19.53
C PRO A 161 -9.44 -30.05 -20.92
N ASP A 162 -8.20 -30.45 -21.13
CA ASP A 162 -7.88 -31.31 -22.29
C ASP A 162 -8.72 -32.57 -22.20
N GLN A 163 -9.63 -32.66 -23.12
CA GLN A 163 -10.31 -33.91 -23.47
C GLN A 163 -9.26 -34.89 -23.96
N ILE A 164 -8.97 -35.88 -23.16
CA ILE A 164 -8.41 -37.11 -23.66
C ILE A 164 -9.62 -38.00 -23.98
N SER A 165 -10.03 -37.97 -25.23
CA SER A 165 -10.86 -39.01 -25.81
C SER A 165 -10.00 -39.73 -26.83
N GLY A 166 -9.97 -41.04 -26.73
CA GLY A 166 -9.79 -41.89 -27.90
C GLY A 166 -8.68 -42.92 -27.85
N LEU A 167 -9.13 -44.12 -27.57
CA LEU A 167 -8.64 -45.41 -28.02
C LEU A 167 -7.36 -45.98 -27.42
#